data_e31b8b170ab8ba3188e7dcd6fe6e2d7c
#
_entry.id   e31b8b170ab8ba3188e7dcd6fe6e2d7c
#
_cell.length_a   1.000
_cell.length_b   1.000
_cell.length_c   1.000
_cell.angle_alpha   90.00
_cell.angle_beta   90.00
_cell.angle_gamma   90.00
#
_symmetry.space_group_name_H-M   'P 1'
#
loop_
_entity.id
_entity.type
_entity.pdbx_description
1 polymer ?
#
loop_
_entity_poly.entity_id
_entity_poly.type
_entity_poly.pdbx_seq_one_letter_code
_entity_poly.pdbx_strand_id
1 'polypeptide(L)'
;VFALNTISVCAATVMLYELMLLGFEKRTAVFAVRVLLFSPMFVLLLQPTSGLSVFLLFSLAAAYCARRGYYVRSGLFAAAASAFNVFGLLLALLPITEGIRACRLKKRNGEKFAGSCARCAAGALLPAAVSAGMIGGLLYCGMLNDCFLKGAIGLRQGFGFMFESAFGLLSLNAPEIWVSAVSCIVLILLLFAGGRRIRLSYSLFCFAWMAIALPNVDAKYILVLTAAFPFLPLFVSAIAKSRAVRVIVGVLGFACEIAFAALMF
;
A
#
# COMPACT_ATOMS: atom_id res chain seq x y z
N VAL A 1 14.03 18.55 2.11
CA VAL A 1 13.29 17.35 1.65
C VAL A 1 13.82 16.10 2.31
N PHE A 2 15.14 15.83 2.30
CA PHE A 2 15.74 14.64 2.91
C PHE A 2 15.37 14.48 4.39
N ALA A 3 15.52 15.54 5.20
CA ALA A 3 15.13 15.53 6.62
C ALA A 3 13.65 15.19 6.82
N LEU A 4 12.76 15.72 5.98
CA LEU A 4 11.33 15.41 6.05
C LEU A 4 11.07 13.92 5.76
N ASN A 5 11.70 13.36 4.73
CA ASN A 5 11.57 11.95 4.40
C ASN A 5 12.09 11.06 5.53
N THR A 6 13.23 11.39 6.11
CA THR A 6 13.79 10.65 7.25
C THR A 6 12.85 10.67 8.46
N ILE A 7 12.33 11.84 8.84
CA ILE A 7 11.36 11.98 9.93
C ILE A 7 10.09 11.17 9.62
N SER A 8 9.60 11.25 8.39
CA SER A 8 8.40 10.51 7.96
C SER A 8 8.60 9.00 8.04
N VAL A 9 9.76 8.49 7.64
CA VAL A 9 10.08 7.06 7.73
C VAL A 9 10.22 6.63 9.18
N CYS A 10 10.88 7.42 10.04
CA CYS A 10 10.96 7.13 11.46
C CYS A 10 9.56 7.09 12.11
N ALA A 11 8.71 8.06 11.83
CA ALA A 11 7.33 8.06 12.30
C ALA A 11 6.52 6.89 11.74
N ALA A 12 6.69 6.55 10.46
CA ALA A 12 6.04 5.39 9.84
C ALA A 12 6.43 4.07 10.48
N THR A 13 7.71 3.89 10.87
CA THR A 13 8.16 2.68 11.57
C THR A 13 7.52 2.53 12.93
N VAL A 14 7.36 3.63 13.68
CA VAL A 14 6.63 3.65 14.95
C VAL A 14 5.16 3.32 14.74
N MET A 15 4.51 3.94 13.75
CA MET A 15 3.12 3.66 13.41
C MET A 15 2.90 2.21 12.97
N LEU A 16 3.82 1.64 12.20
CA LEU A 16 3.80 0.23 11.81
C LEU A 16 3.88 -0.68 13.03
N TYR A 17 4.82 -0.39 13.95
CA TYR A 17 4.97 -1.15 15.18
C TYR A 17 3.69 -1.14 16.02
N GLU A 18 3.12 0.04 16.26
CA GLU A 18 1.87 0.20 17.01
C GLU A 18 0.68 -0.49 16.31
N LEU A 19 0.60 -0.38 14.98
CA LEU A 19 -0.42 -1.08 14.19
C LEU A 19 -0.32 -2.60 14.35
N MET A 20 0.89 -3.13 14.31
CA MET A 20 1.16 -4.57 14.47
C MET A 20 0.79 -5.06 15.88
N LEU A 21 1.05 -4.28 16.93
CA LEU A 21 0.68 -4.63 18.31
C LEU A 21 -0.83 -4.77 18.52
N LEU A 22 -1.66 -4.17 17.65
CA LEU A 22 -3.12 -4.34 17.71
C LEU A 22 -3.61 -5.74 17.33
N GLY A 23 -2.77 -6.59 16.77
CA GLY A 23 -3.19 -7.90 16.29
C GLY A 23 -2.14 -9.01 16.35
N PHE A 24 -0.90 -8.67 16.68
CA PHE A 24 0.21 -9.61 16.68
C PHE A 24 1.08 -9.43 17.93
N GLU A 25 1.87 -10.45 18.24
CA GLU A 25 2.83 -10.40 19.34
C GLU A 25 3.98 -9.39 19.07
N LYS A 26 4.60 -8.89 20.14
CA LYS A 26 5.74 -7.95 20.09
C LYS A 26 6.88 -8.43 19.19
N ARG A 27 7.20 -9.74 19.22
CA ARG A 27 8.25 -10.32 18.35
C ARG A 27 7.93 -10.18 16.87
N THR A 28 6.67 -10.36 16.50
CA THR A 28 6.19 -10.21 15.11
C THR A 28 6.14 -8.75 14.69
N ALA A 29 5.77 -7.84 15.61
CA ALA A 29 5.78 -6.41 15.35
C ALA A 29 7.22 -5.88 15.10
N VAL A 30 8.19 -6.29 15.90
CA VAL A 30 9.60 -5.96 15.67
C VAL A 30 10.10 -6.53 14.34
N PHE A 31 9.68 -7.74 13.98
CA PHE A 31 10.05 -8.32 12.70
C PHE A 31 9.47 -7.53 11.51
N ALA A 32 8.21 -7.07 11.59
CA ALA A 32 7.61 -6.22 10.56
C ALA A 32 8.38 -4.91 10.34
N VAL A 33 8.84 -4.28 11.42
CA VAL A 33 9.70 -3.09 11.34
C VAL A 33 11.03 -3.41 10.65
N ARG A 34 11.64 -4.54 10.98
CA ARG A 34 12.87 -4.97 10.30
C ARG A 34 12.65 -5.22 8.81
N VAL A 35 11.53 -5.85 8.45
CA VAL A 35 11.17 -6.06 7.03
C VAL A 35 11.02 -4.73 6.30
N LEU A 36 10.44 -3.71 6.93
CA LEU A 36 10.34 -2.37 6.35
C LEU A 36 11.72 -1.74 6.13
N LEU A 37 12.61 -1.82 7.13
CA LEU A 37 13.93 -1.17 7.11
C LEU A 37 14.92 -1.89 6.18
N PHE A 38 14.81 -3.22 6.03
CA PHE A 38 15.69 -4.04 5.20
C PHE A 38 15.01 -4.53 3.91
N SER A 39 14.07 -3.75 3.39
CA SER A 39 13.44 -4.03 2.10
C SER A 39 13.88 -3.01 1.06
N PRO A 40 13.90 -3.36 -0.23
CA PRO A 40 14.17 -2.40 -1.32
C PRO A 40 13.31 -1.15 -1.27
N MET A 41 12.14 -1.25 -0.61
CA MET A 41 11.26 -0.14 -0.33
C MET A 41 11.94 1.00 0.44
N PHE A 42 12.87 0.68 1.37
CA PHE A 42 13.53 1.68 2.19
C PHE A 42 14.35 2.68 1.36
N VAL A 43 15.07 2.18 0.36
CA VAL A 43 15.86 3.03 -0.58
C VAL A 43 14.95 4.01 -1.32
N LEU A 44 13.78 3.53 -1.81
CA LEU A 44 12.81 4.37 -2.50
C LEU A 44 12.15 5.40 -1.58
N LEU A 45 11.93 5.05 -0.30
CA LEU A 45 11.36 5.96 0.69
C LEU A 45 12.29 7.14 1.00
N LEU A 46 13.60 6.95 0.88
CA LEU A 46 14.60 8.00 1.12
C LEU A 46 14.78 8.93 -0.08
N GLN A 47 14.30 8.55 -1.27
CA GLN A 47 14.40 9.40 -2.45
C GLN A 47 13.69 10.74 -2.25
N PRO A 48 14.36 11.89 -2.48
CA PRO A 48 13.82 13.20 -2.17
C PRO A 48 12.62 13.62 -3.03
N THR A 49 12.43 12.99 -4.17
CA THR A 49 11.40 13.37 -5.16
C THR A 49 10.12 12.55 -5.07
N SER A 50 10.11 11.45 -4.31
CA SER A 50 9.03 10.45 -4.42
C SER A 50 7.78 10.75 -3.57
N GLY A 51 7.88 11.52 -2.49
CA GLY A 51 6.77 11.71 -1.52
C GLY A 51 6.26 10.40 -0.87
N LEU A 52 6.88 9.26 -1.19
CA LEU A 52 6.45 7.92 -0.75
C LEU A 52 6.57 7.72 0.76
N SER A 53 7.57 8.36 1.39
CA SER A 53 7.75 8.30 2.85
C SER A 53 6.57 8.94 3.60
N VAL A 54 6.10 10.08 3.13
CA VAL A 54 4.94 10.78 3.68
C VAL A 54 3.66 10.00 3.42
N PHE A 55 3.51 9.47 2.20
CA PHE A 55 2.40 8.58 1.84
C PHE A 55 2.35 7.34 2.74
N LEU A 56 3.48 6.68 3.00
CA LEU A 56 3.58 5.53 3.89
C LEU A 56 3.14 5.88 5.31
N LEU A 57 3.64 6.99 5.85
CA LEU A 57 3.28 7.46 7.19
C LEU A 57 1.77 7.65 7.32
N PHE A 58 1.17 8.41 6.41
CA PHE A 58 -0.27 8.68 6.45
C PHE A 58 -1.11 7.42 6.19
N SER A 59 -0.65 6.50 5.34
CA SER A 59 -1.31 5.22 5.09
C SER A 59 -1.36 4.35 6.36
N LEU A 60 -0.26 4.24 7.08
CA LEU A 60 -0.18 3.50 8.34
C LEU A 60 -0.99 4.17 9.45
N ALA A 61 -0.96 5.51 9.53
CA ALA A 61 -1.77 6.28 10.47
C ALA A 61 -3.29 6.10 10.20
N ALA A 62 -3.70 6.13 8.92
CA ALA A 62 -5.07 5.85 8.52
C ALA A 62 -5.51 4.45 8.95
N ALA A 63 -4.67 3.44 8.71
CA ALA A 63 -4.93 2.07 9.11
C ALA A 63 -5.03 1.90 10.63
N TYR A 64 -4.13 2.52 11.38
CA TYR A 64 -4.16 2.51 12.85
C TYR A 64 -5.44 3.15 13.39
N CYS A 65 -5.83 4.32 12.88
CA CYS A 65 -7.05 5.02 13.28
C CYS A 65 -8.30 4.20 12.93
N ALA A 66 -8.37 3.57 11.75
CA ALA A 66 -9.47 2.70 11.37
C ALA A 66 -9.61 1.52 12.33
N ARG A 67 -8.48 0.90 12.72
CA ARG A 67 -8.43 -0.21 13.69
C ARG A 67 -8.89 0.17 15.08
N ARG A 68 -8.62 1.40 15.51
CA ARG A 68 -9.07 1.97 16.80
C ARG A 68 -10.52 2.46 16.76
N GLY A 69 -11.21 2.43 15.60
CA GLY A 69 -12.58 2.92 15.43
C GLY A 69 -12.68 4.43 15.23
N TYR A 70 -11.57 5.13 15.03
CA TYR A 70 -11.53 6.57 14.74
C TYR A 70 -11.68 6.83 13.24
N TYR A 71 -12.85 6.51 12.68
CA TYR A 71 -13.06 6.48 11.21
C TYR A 71 -12.85 7.82 10.53
N VAL A 72 -13.29 8.93 11.16
CA VAL A 72 -13.09 10.29 10.62
C VAL A 72 -11.60 10.65 10.57
N ARG A 73 -10.84 10.35 11.65
CA ARG A 73 -9.39 10.57 11.66
C ARG A 73 -8.68 9.68 10.63
N SER A 74 -9.14 8.45 10.47
CA SER A 74 -8.65 7.55 9.41
C SER A 74 -8.86 8.17 8.04
N GLY A 75 -10.04 8.74 7.78
CA GLY A 75 -10.35 9.45 6.54
C GLY A 75 -9.47 10.69 6.31
N LEU A 76 -9.19 11.48 7.36
CA LEU A 76 -8.29 12.63 7.27
C LEU A 76 -6.86 12.21 6.88
N PHE A 77 -6.32 11.17 7.51
CA PHE A 77 -5.00 10.64 7.13
C PHE A 77 -4.99 10.02 5.74
N ALA A 78 -6.07 9.33 5.34
CA ALA A 78 -6.21 8.82 3.98
C ALA A 78 -6.30 9.95 2.94
N ALA A 79 -6.98 11.05 3.26
CA ALA A 79 -7.03 12.24 2.42
C ALA A 79 -5.66 12.91 2.29
N ALA A 80 -4.92 13.03 3.39
CA ALA A 80 -3.53 13.51 3.36
C ALA A 80 -2.64 12.58 2.52
N ALA A 81 -2.77 11.25 2.66
CA ALA A 81 -2.05 10.30 1.80
C ALA A 81 -2.39 10.48 0.31
N SER A 82 -3.67 10.73 -0.01
CA SER A 82 -4.14 10.98 -1.38
C SER A 82 -3.49 12.21 -2.02
N ALA A 83 -3.10 13.20 -1.22
CA ALA A 83 -2.40 14.39 -1.70
C ALA A 83 -0.96 14.09 -2.18
N PHE A 84 -0.35 13.03 -1.68
CA PHE A 84 1.02 12.62 -2.07
C PHE A 84 1.02 11.50 -3.09
N ASN A 85 0.00 10.65 -3.10
CA ASN A 85 -0.10 9.55 -4.04
C ASN A 85 -1.57 9.22 -4.30
N VAL A 86 -1.94 9.09 -5.55
CA VAL A 86 -3.30 8.77 -6.01
C VAL A 86 -3.87 7.49 -5.39
N PHE A 87 -3.02 6.55 -5.10
CA PHE A 87 -3.43 5.32 -4.40
C PHE A 87 -3.92 5.55 -2.96
N GLY A 88 -3.72 6.75 -2.42
CA GLY A 88 -4.33 7.16 -1.15
C GLY A 88 -5.85 7.09 -1.16
N LEU A 89 -6.49 7.25 -2.33
CA LEU A 89 -7.93 7.03 -2.50
C LEU A 89 -8.36 5.63 -2.05
N LEU A 90 -7.55 4.61 -2.31
CA LEU A 90 -7.85 3.22 -1.92
C LEU A 90 -7.88 3.04 -0.40
N LEU A 91 -7.26 3.94 0.36
CA LEU A 91 -7.30 3.91 1.83
C LEU A 91 -8.72 4.16 2.38
N ALA A 92 -9.64 4.70 1.57
CA ALA A 92 -11.06 4.78 1.90
C ALA A 92 -11.67 3.39 2.22
N LEU A 93 -11.11 2.32 1.66
CA LEU A 93 -11.53 0.96 1.96
C LEU A 93 -11.30 0.56 3.43
N LEU A 94 -10.35 1.20 4.12
CA LEU A 94 -10.05 0.91 5.53
C LEU A 94 -11.20 1.32 6.47
N PRO A 95 -11.64 2.59 6.52
CA PRO A 95 -12.79 2.96 7.35
C PRO A 95 -14.09 2.27 6.91
N ILE A 96 -14.29 2.01 5.61
CA ILE A 96 -15.48 1.29 5.12
C ILE A 96 -15.52 -0.12 5.70
N THR A 97 -14.48 -0.90 5.51
CA THR A 97 -14.45 -2.32 5.89
C THR A 97 -14.45 -2.53 7.40
N GLU A 98 -13.65 -1.76 8.14
CA GLU A 98 -13.64 -1.81 9.62
C GLU A 98 -14.96 -1.26 10.19
N GLY A 99 -15.54 -0.25 9.56
CA GLY A 99 -16.83 0.30 9.94
C GLY A 99 -17.98 -0.68 9.72
N ILE A 100 -18.07 -1.33 8.57
CA ILE A 100 -19.06 -2.38 8.31
C ILE A 100 -18.95 -3.48 9.37
N ARG A 101 -17.73 -3.89 9.70
CA ARG A 101 -17.49 -4.89 10.75
C ARG A 101 -18.01 -4.41 12.10
N ALA A 102 -17.69 -3.19 12.49
CA ALA A 102 -18.15 -2.61 13.76
C ALA A 102 -19.68 -2.45 13.79
N CYS A 103 -20.30 -2.02 12.70
CA CYS A 103 -21.76 -1.94 12.59
C CYS A 103 -22.43 -3.30 12.71
N ARG A 104 -21.85 -4.35 12.07
CA ARG A 104 -22.37 -5.73 12.19
C ARG A 104 -22.30 -6.24 13.64
N LEU A 105 -21.19 -5.97 14.34
CA LEU A 105 -21.02 -6.37 15.75
C LEU A 105 -22.03 -5.65 16.64
N LYS A 106 -22.19 -4.33 16.48
CA LYS A 106 -23.18 -3.54 17.23
C LYS A 106 -24.61 -4.01 16.98
N LYS A 107 -24.96 -4.26 15.70
CA LYS A 107 -26.27 -4.82 15.35
C LYS A 107 -26.53 -6.17 16.04
N ARG A 108 -25.52 -7.04 16.10
CA ARG A 108 -25.61 -8.33 16.77
C ARG A 108 -25.82 -8.19 18.29
N ASN A 109 -25.22 -7.16 18.88
CA ASN A 109 -25.34 -6.86 20.31
C ASN A 109 -26.60 -6.02 20.66
N GLY A 110 -27.45 -5.69 19.68
CA GLY A 110 -28.64 -4.85 19.91
C GLY A 110 -28.34 -3.36 20.12
N GLU A 111 -27.11 -2.88 19.87
CA GLU A 111 -26.69 -1.52 20.06
C GLU A 111 -27.07 -0.62 18.87
N LYS A 112 -27.25 0.69 19.13
CA LYS A 112 -27.46 1.69 18.07
C LYS A 112 -26.19 1.84 17.21
N PHE A 113 -26.29 1.60 15.91
CA PHE A 113 -25.17 1.62 14.96
C PHE A 113 -25.16 2.80 13.98
N ALA A 114 -26.26 3.57 13.89
CA ALA A 114 -26.39 4.67 12.92
C ALA A 114 -25.26 5.70 13.00
N GLY A 115 -24.87 6.14 14.20
CA GLY A 115 -23.76 7.09 14.40
C GLY A 115 -22.38 6.50 14.02
N SER A 116 -22.21 5.17 14.07
CA SER A 116 -20.99 4.53 13.58
C SER A 116 -20.96 4.49 12.06
N CYS A 117 -22.10 4.21 11.42
CA CYS A 117 -22.24 4.24 9.96
C CYS A 117 -21.96 5.65 9.41
N ALA A 118 -22.53 6.70 10.01
CA ALA A 118 -22.29 8.09 9.59
C ALA A 118 -20.80 8.47 9.67
N ARG A 119 -20.11 8.10 10.77
CA ARG A 119 -18.67 8.35 10.91
C ARG A 119 -17.82 7.57 9.90
N CYS A 120 -18.21 6.35 9.56
CA CYS A 120 -17.54 5.56 8.53
C CYS A 120 -17.72 6.18 7.15
N ALA A 121 -18.94 6.60 6.81
CA ALA A 121 -19.23 7.27 5.54
C ALA A 121 -18.44 8.58 5.42
N ALA A 122 -18.42 9.41 6.46
CA ALA A 122 -17.62 10.63 6.49
C ALA A 122 -16.13 10.33 6.30
N GLY A 123 -15.58 9.31 6.99
CA GLY A 123 -14.19 8.90 6.85
C GLY A 123 -13.85 8.39 5.45
N ALA A 124 -14.77 7.75 4.76
CA ALA A 124 -14.57 7.25 3.40
C ALA A 124 -14.69 8.35 2.32
N LEU A 125 -15.54 9.34 2.54
CA LEU A 125 -15.74 10.45 1.59
C LEU A 125 -14.57 11.43 1.58
N LEU A 126 -13.86 11.62 2.69
CA LEU A 126 -12.75 12.57 2.80
C LEU A 126 -11.63 12.31 1.76
N PRO A 127 -11.05 11.11 1.63
CA PRO A 127 -10.03 10.87 0.62
C PRO A 127 -10.58 10.99 -0.81
N ALA A 128 -11.85 10.63 -1.04
CA ALA A 128 -12.48 10.80 -2.34
C ALA A 128 -12.65 12.29 -2.71
N ALA A 129 -13.07 13.13 -1.75
CA ALA A 129 -13.20 14.56 -1.96
C ALA A 129 -11.85 15.23 -2.26
N VAL A 130 -10.79 14.88 -1.52
CA VAL A 130 -9.44 15.41 -1.75
C VAL A 130 -8.91 14.96 -3.11
N SER A 131 -9.05 13.68 -3.46
CA SER A 131 -8.62 13.16 -4.76
C SER A 131 -9.39 13.83 -5.91
N ALA A 132 -10.71 14.01 -5.78
CA ALA A 132 -11.51 14.70 -6.78
C ALA A 132 -11.10 16.18 -6.93
N GLY A 133 -10.84 16.86 -5.80
CA GLY A 133 -10.36 18.25 -5.79
C GLY A 133 -8.99 18.39 -6.45
N MET A 134 -8.07 17.47 -6.21
CA MET A 134 -6.75 17.45 -6.86
C MET A 134 -6.87 17.20 -8.36
N ILE A 135 -7.66 16.20 -8.76
CA ILE A 135 -7.90 15.91 -10.18
C ILE A 135 -8.54 17.12 -10.86
N GLY A 136 -9.56 17.72 -10.25
CA GLY A 136 -10.21 18.93 -10.77
C GLY A 136 -9.26 20.12 -10.87
N GLY A 137 -8.40 20.32 -9.86
CA GLY A 137 -7.37 21.38 -9.88
C GLY A 137 -6.34 21.16 -10.97
N LEU A 138 -5.85 19.94 -11.15
CA LEU A 138 -4.90 19.60 -12.22
C LEU A 138 -5.52 19.74 -13.60
N LEU A 139 -6.81 19.37 -13.76
CA LEU A 139 -7.58 19.62 -14.99
C LEU A 139 -7.69 21.11 -15.29
N TYR A 140 -8.05 21.90 -14.28
CA TYR A 140 -8.19 23.36 -14.41
C TYR A 140 -6.87 24.03 -14.80
N CYS A 141 -5.74 23.58 -14.22
CA CYS A 141 -4.42 24.11 -14.53
C CYS A 141 -3.83 23.57 -15.87
N GLY A 142 -4.53 22.71 -16.60
CA GLY A 142 -4.02 22.09 -17.82
C GLY A 142 -2.86 21.09 -17.62
N MET A 143 -2.48 20.84 -16.37
CA MET A 143 -1.35 19.96 -16.01
C MET A 143 -1.70 18.46 -16.02
N LEU A 144 -2.97 18.12 -16.25
CA LEU A 144 -3.43 16.73 -16.16
C LEU A 144 -2.89 15.85 -17.28
N ASN A 145 -2.53 16.44 -18.42
CA ASN A 145 -2.05 15.69 -19.58
C ASN A 145 -0.69 15.01 -19.37
N ASP A 146 0.18 15.55 -18.52
CA ASP A 146 1.55 15.05 -18.43
C ASP A 146 1.84 14.11 -17.27
N CYS A 147 1.14 14.22 -16.12
CA CYS A 147 1.48 13.45 -14.93
C CYS A 147 0.46 12.38 -14.55
N PHE A 148 -0.82 12.62 -14.75
CA PHE A 148 -1.88 11.79 -14.15
C PHE A 148 -2.66 10.97 -15.18
N LEU A 149 -3.01 11.58 -16.32
CA LEU A 149 -3.76 10.88 -17.35
C LEU A 149 -2.90 9.85 -18.09
N LYS A 150 -1.59 10.06 -18.23
CA LYS A 150 -0.71 8.99 -18.74
C LYS A 150 -0.75 7.75 -17.83
N GLY A 151 -0.83 7.91 -16.51
CA GLY A 151 -1.03 6.82 -15.56
C GLY A 151 -2.46 6.26 -15.58
N ALA A 152 -3.49 7.10 -15.68
CA ALA A 152 -4.90 6.67 -15.65
C ALA A 152 -5.44 6.28 -17.03
N ILE A 153 -4.94 6.90 -18.12
CA ILE A 153 -5.19 6.48 -19.51
C ILE A 153 -4.40 5.22 -19.84
N GLY A 154 -3.25 5.03 -19.21
CA GLY A 154 -2.55 3.76 -19.14
C GLY A 154 -3.47 2.63 -18.66
N LEU A 155 -4.45 2.90 -17.77
CA LEU A 155 -5.51 1.95 -17.42
C LEU A 155 -6.37 1.52 -18.62
N ARG A 156 -6.69 2.43 -19.52
CA ARG A 156 -7.51 2.09 -20.71
C ARG A 156 -6.69 1.36 -21.79
N GLN A 157 -5.45 1.77 -21.99
CA GLN A 157 -4.50 1.06 -22.86
C GLN A 157 -3.97 -0.21 -22.20
N GLY A 158 -3.89 -0.26 -20.87
CA GLY A 158 -3.33 -1.34 -20.09
C GLY A 158 -4.13 -2.64 -20.17
N PHE A 159 -5.45 -2.61 -20.28
CA PHE A 159 -6.21 -3.84 -20.48
C PHE A 159 -5.95 -4.48 -21.86
N GLY A 160 -5.79 -3.69 -22.92
CA GLY A 160 -5.31 -4.18 -24.23
C GLY A 160 -3.86 -4.64 -24.14
N PHE A 161 -3.01 -3.87 -23.49
CA PHE A 161 -1.60 -4.16 -23.30
C PHE A 161 -1.33 -5.36 -22.38
N MET A 162 -2.20 -5.67 -21.40
CA MET A 162 -2.12 -6.91 -20.62
C MET A 162 -2.26 -8.16 -21.51
N PHE A 163 -3.17 -8.15 -22.49
CA PHE A 163 -3.30 -9.25 -23.41
C PHE A 163 -2.10 -9.33 -24.36
N GLU A 164 -1.65 -8.21 -24.91
CA GLU A 164 -0.46 -8.15 -25.78
C GLU A 164 0.82 -8.49 -25.01
N SER A 165 0.97 -8.02 -23.76
CA SER A 165 2.12 -8.35 -22.91
C SER A 165 2.07 -9.78 -22.40
N ALA A 166 0.91 -10.37 -22.11
CA ALA A 166 0.79 -11.78 -21.76
C ALA A 166 1.18 -12.69 -22.94
N PHE A 167 0.88 -12.28 -24.17
CA PHE A 167 1.36 -12.94 -25.38
C PHE A 167 2.80 -12.54 -25.73
N GLY A 168 3.23 -11.31 -25.46
CA GLY A 168 4.60 -10.84 -25.62
C GLY A 168 5.56 -11.42 -24.57
N LEU A 169 5.08 -11.93 -23.42
CA LEU A 169 5.83 -12.75 -22.48
C LEU A 169 6.40 -14.03 -23.10
N LEU A 170 5.88 -14.44 -24.24
CA LEU A 170 6.43 -15.52 -25.05
C LEU A 170 7.66 -15.07 -25.86
N SER A 171 7.91 -13.78 -26.05
CA SER A 171 9.16 -13.26 -26.60
C SER A 171 10.20 -13.07 -25.47
N LEU A 172 10.88 -14.11 -25.15
CA LEU A 172 11.76 -14.38 -24.00
C LEU A 172 13.00 -13.48 -23.82
N ASN A 173 13.10 -12.33 -24.49
CA ASN A 173 14.35 -11.59 -24.63
C ASN A 173 14.53 -10.37 -23.70
N ALA A 174 13.57 -10.05 -22.82
CA ALA A 174 13.73 -8.93 -21.91
C ALA A 174 13.75 -9.40 -20.43
N PRO A 175 14.91 -9.38 -19.75
CA PRO A 175 15.01 -9.79 -18.34
C PRO A 175 14.10 -8.98 -17.40
N GLU A 176 13.78 -7.77 -17.78
CA GLU A 176 12.88 -6.86 -17.02
C GLU A 176 11.45 -7.40 -16.88
N ILE A 177 10.94 -8.11 -17.89
CA ILE A 177 9.61 -8.72 -17.88
C ILE A 177 9.55 -9.86 -16.86
N TRP A 178 10.60 -10.64 -16.75
CA TRP A 178 10.68 -11.73 -15.78
C TRP A 178 10.69 -11.23 -14.34
N VAL A 179 11.43 -10.15 -14.06
CA VAL A 179 11.46 -9.53 -12.72
C VAL A 179 10.06 -9.05 -12.33
N SER A 180 9.34 -8.45 -13.26
CA SER A 180 7.97 -7.98 -13.03
C SER A 180 7.00 -9.13 -12.80
N ALA A 181 7.04 -10.17 -13.63
CA ALA A 181 6.18 -11.34 -13.50
C ALA A 181 6.44 -12.08 -12.17
N VAL A 182 7.69 -12.30 -11.81
CA VAL A 182 8.07 -12.92 -10.54
C VAL A 182 7.60 -12.08 -9.36
N SER A 183 7.77 -10.75 -9.41
CA SER A 183 7.31 -9.84 -8.35
C SER A 183 5.79 -9.90 -8.17
N CYS A 184 5.02 -9.92 -9.27
CA CYS A 184 3.57 -10.07 -9.23
C CYS A 184 3.16 -11.43 -8.64
N ILE A 185 3.79 -12.53 -9.06
CA ILE A 185 3.51 -13.86 -8.54
C ILE A 185 3.82 -13.91 -7.04
N VAL A 186 4.96 -13.39 -6.61
CA VAL A 186 5.34 -13.34 -5.19
C VAL A 186 4.32 -12.53 -4.38
N LEU A 187 3.87 -11.37 -4.86
CA LEU A 187 2.84 -10.58 -4.20
C LEU A 187 1.50 -11.33 -4.11
N ILE A 188 1.06 -11.97 -5.19
CA ILE A 188 -0.16 -12.77 -5.20
C ILE A 188 -0.06 -13.89 -4.16
N LEU A 189 1.04 -14.62 -4.13
CA LEU A 189 1.28 -15.69 -3.15
C LEU A 189 1.31 -15.14 -1.71
N LEU A 190 1.95 -13.99 -1.48
CA LEU A 190 1.96 -13.32 -0.19
C LEU A 190 0.54 -12.90 0.25
N LEU A 191 -0.27 -12.38 -0.67
CA LEU A 191 -1.66 -12.02 -0.40
C LEU A 191 -2.52 -13.23 -0.03
N PHE A 192 -2.40 -14.33 -0.77
CA PHE A 192 -3.16 -15.55 -0.47
C PHE A 192 -2.69 -16.21 0.82
N ALA A 193 -1.39 -16.34 1.03
CA ALA A 193 -0.83 -16.98 2.22
C ALA A 193 -1.03 -16.12 3.48
N GLY A 194 -0.85 -14.80 3.38
CA GLY A 194 -1.03 -13.86 4.48
C GLY A 194 -2.48 -13.48 4.74
N GLY A 195 -3.31 -13.44 3.71
CA GLY A 195 -4.69 -12.93 3.77
C GLY A 195 -5.60 -13.67 4.75
N ARG A 196 -5.36 -14.96 5.00
CA ARG A 196 -6.08 -15.75 6.02
C ARG A 196 -5.78 -15.32 7.46
N ARG A 197 -4.69 -14.58 7.69
CA ARG A 197 -4.22 -14.17 9.03
C ARG A 197 -4.31 -12.68 9.26
N ILE A 198 -4.47 -11.93 8.19
CA ILE A 198 -4.57 -10.48 8.19
C ILE A 198 -6.04 -10.09 8.06
N ARG A 199 -6.37 -8.88 8.47
CA ARG A 199 -7.74 -8.39 8.32
C ARG A 199 -8.10 -8.17 6.87
N LEU A 200 -9.36 -8.44 6.56
CA LEU A 200 -9.95 -8.27 5.23
C LEU A 200 -9.72 -6.86 4.66
N SER A 201 -9.70 -5.82 5.52
CA SER A 201 -9.44 -4.44 5.13
C SER A 201 -8.12 -4.28 4.38
N TYR A 202 -7.04 -4.88 4.88
CA TYR A 202 -5.72 -4.83 4.23
C TYR A 202 -5.68 -5.66 2.95
N SER A 203 -6.31 -6.84 2.97
CA SER A 203 -6.37 -7.70 1.78
C SER A 203 -7.13 -7.02 0.65
N LEU A 204 -8.28 -6.38 0.93
CA LEU A 204 -9.04 -5.64 -0.07
C LEU A 204 -8.26 -4.45 -0.63
N PHE A 205 -7.58 -3.69 0.23
CA PHE A 205 -6.70 -2.63 -0.22
C PHE A 205 -5.63 -3.16 -1.18
N CYS A 206 -5.01 -4.29 -0.83
CA CYS A 206 -3.97 -4.92 -1.62
C CYS A 206 -4.48 -5.42 -2.98
N PHE A 207 -5.64 -6.06 -3.01
CA PHE A 207 -6.26 -6.50 -4.25
C PHE A 207 -6.60 -5.31 -5.15
N ALA A 208 -7.19 -4.24 -4.59
CA ALA A 208 -7.50 -3.03 -5.34
C ALA A 208 -6.23 -2.35 -5.89
N TRP A 209 -5.17 -2.28 -5.07
CA TRP A 209 -3.87 -1.78 -5.49
C TRP A 209 -3.31 -2.60 -6.66
N MET A 210 -3.29 -3.92 -6.54
CA MET A 210 -2.81 -4.79 -7.61
C MET A 210 -3.64 -4.68 -8.87
N ALA A 211 -4.97 -4.62 -8.76
CA ALA A 211 -5.86 -4.47 -9.92
C ALA A 211 -5.59 -3.19 -10.71
N ILE A 212 -5.14 -2.13 -10.05
CA ILE A 212 -4.74 -0.87 -10.70
C ILE A 212 -3.30 -0.93 -11.21
N ALA A 213 -2.42 -1.64 -10.51
CA ALA A 213 -1.00 -1.71 -10.84
C ALA A 213 -0.70 -2.66 -12.01
N LEU A 214 -1.38 -3.81 -12.07
CA LEU A 214 -1.16 -4.85 -13.09
C LEU A 214 -1.31 -4.37 -14.54
N PRO A 215 -2.27 -3.49 -14.89
CA PRO A 215 -2.39 -2.98 -16.26
C PRO A 215 -1.23 -2.10 -16.71
N ASN A 216 -0.47 -1.53 -15.79
CA ASN A 216 0.64 -0.61 -16.08
C ASN A 216 2.00 -1.35 -16.02
N VAL A 217 2.16 -2.38 -16.84
CA VAL A 217 3.31 -3.30 -16.81
C VAL A 217 4.55 -2.69 -17.47
N ASP A 218 5.03 -1.57 -16.98
CA ASP A 218 6.42 -1.19 -17.14
C ASP A 218 7.20 -1.79 -15.96
N ALA A 219 8.26 -2.57 -16.24
CA ALA A 219 9.04 -3.30 -15.23
C ALA A 219 9.54 -2.42 -14.09
N LYS A 220 10.01 -1.23 -14.41
CA LYS A 220 10.44 -0.21 -13.42
C LYS A 220 9.27 0.25 -12.55
N TYR A 221 8.08 0.36 -13.14
CA TYR A 221 6.90 0.84 -12.45
C TYR A 221 6.34 -0.20 -11.46
N ILE A 222 6.38 -1.49 -11.80
CA ILE A 222 5.98 -2.58 -10.89
C ILE A 222 6.90 -2.66 -9.69
N LEU A 223 8.21 -2.51 -9.86
CA LEU A 223 9.17 -2.47 -8.77
C LEU A 223 8.89 -1.31 -7.81
N VAL A 224 8.62 -0.12 -8.34
CA VAL A 224 8.23 1.06 -7.54
C VAL A 224 6.89 0.84 -6.85
N LEU A 225 5.92 0.22 -7.53
CA LEU A 225 4.62 -0.08 -6.95
C LEU A 225 4.70 -1.12 -5.84
N THR A 226 5.47 -2.17 -6.01
CA THR A 226 5.66 -3.18 -4.95
C THR A 226 6.39 -2.60 -3.75
N ALA A 227 7.38 -1.74 -4.01
CA ALA A 227 8.12 -1.03 -2.97
C ALA A 227 7.26 0.00 -2.23
N ALA A 228 6.34 0.66 -2.92
CA ALA A 228 5.42 1.64 -2.33
C ALA A 228 4.24 1.01 -1.57
N PHE A 229 4.21 -0.31 -1.43
CA PHE A 229 3.11 -1.03 -0.81
C PHE A 229 3.12 -0.92 0.73
N PRO A 230 2.25 -0.09 1.35
CA PRO A 230 2.38 0.26 2.77
C PRO A 230 2.16 -0.93 3.72
N PHE A 231 1.47 -1.98 3.27
CA PHE A 231 1.12 -3.13 4.10
C PHE A 231 1.97 -4.38 3.83
N LEU A 232 2.95 -4.32 2.93
CA LEU A 232 3.86 -5.44 2.64
C LEU A 232 4.49 -6.04 3.90
N PRO A 233 5.02 -5.23 4.86
CA PRO A 233 5.61 -5.78 6.08
C PRO A 233 4.62 -6.58 6.93
N LEU A 234 3.32 -6.22 6.91
CA LEU A 234 2.27 -6.97 7.63
C LEU A 234 2.10 -8.37 7.03
N PHE A 235 2.03 -8.47 5.70
CA PHE A 235 1.84 -9.74 5.00
C PHE A 235 3.02 -10.67 5.20
N VAL A 236 4.23 -10.17 5.00
CA VAL A 236 5.48 -10.91 5.21
C VAL A 236 5.58 -11.42 6.65
N SER A 237 5.25 -10.57 7.63
CA SER A 237 5.33 -10.93 9.05
C SER A 237 4.26 -11.95 9.46
N ALA A 238 3.08 -11.92 8.85
CA ALA A 238 2.02 -12.88 9.11
C ALA A 238 2.36 -14.30 8.63
N ILE A 239 3.19 -14.41 7.60
CA ILE A 239 3.65 -15.69 7.04
C ILE A 239 4.83 -16.24 7.82
N ALA A 240 5.77 -15.38 8.21
CA ALA A 240 7.03 -15.73 8.86
C ALA A 240 6.85 -16.16 10.33
N LYS A 241 6.23 -17.32 10.57
CA LYS A 241 6.00 -17.84 11.92
C LYS A 241 7.24 -18.40 12.59
N SER A 242 8.05 -19.17 11.86
CA SER A 242 9.23 -19.81 12.41
C SER A 242 10.43 -18.86 12.40
N ARG A 243 11.37 -19.10 13.33
CA ARG A 243 12.62 -18.33 13.40
C ARG A 243 13.44 -18.48 12.11
N ALA A 244 13.48 -19.68 11.54
CA ALA A 244 14.19 -19.96 10.29
C ALA A 244 13.62 -19.14 9.12
N VAL A 245 12.28 -19.12 8.95
CA VAL A 245 11.63 -18.32 7.89
C VAL A 245 11.91 -16.83 8.07
N ARG A 246 11.93 -16.32 9.31
CA ARG A 246 12.27 -14.90 9.57
C ARG A 246 13.70 -14.56 9.16
N VAL A 247 14.63 -15.45 9.43
CA VAL A 247 16.04 -15.26 9.02
C VAL A 247 16.16 -15.29 7.49
N ILE A 248 15.55 -16.28 6.84
CA ILE A 248 15.56 -16.39 5.37
C ILE A 248 14.97 -15.14 4.73
N VAL A 249 13.79 -14.69 5.18
CA VAL A 249 13.15 -13.48 4.65
C VAL A 249 14.01 -12.24 4.90
N GLY A 250 14.66 -12.14 6.06
CA GLY A 250 15.55 -11.01 6.37
C GLY A 250 16.78 -10.99 5.45
N VAL A 251 17.42 -12.14 5.23
CA VAL A 251 18.59 -12.26 4.34
C VAL A 251 18.22 -11.98 2.89
N LEU A 252 17.09 -12.53 2.41
CA LEU A 252 16.60 -12.27 1.06
C LEU A 252 16.22 -10.80 0.87
N GLY A 253 15.55 -10.19 1.86
CA GLY A 253 15.20 -8.76 1.81
C GLY A 253 16.45 -7.89 1.70
N PHE A 254 17.46 -8.14 2.51
CA PHE A 254 18.72 -7.41 2.49
C PHE A 254 19.50 -7.63 1.16
N ALA A 255 19.54 -8.85 0.66
CA ALA A 255 20.17 -9.14 -0.63
C ALA A 255 19.44 -8.41 -1.79
N CYS A 256 18.11 -8.40 -1.76
CA CYS A 256 17.30 -7.64 -2.73
C CYS A 256 17.52 -6.13 -2.62
N GLU A 257 17.72 -5.60 -1.40
CA GLU A 257 18.02 -4.17 -1.19
C GLU A 257 19.35 -3.78 -1.80
N ILE A 258 20.40 -4.58 -1.58
CA ILE A 258 21.73 -4.37 -2.19
C ILE A 258 21.64 -4.44 -3.71
N ALA A 259 20.98 -5.46 -4.26
CA ALA A 259 20.81 -5.62 -5.69
C ALA A 259 20.03 -4.45 -6.30
N PHE A 260 18.98 -4.00 -5.62
CA PHE A 260 18.19 -2.85 -6.05
C PHE A 260 18.98 -1.54 -6.00
N ALA A 261 19.73 -1.31 -4.93
CA ALA A 261 20.63 -0.17 -4.82
C ALA A 261 21.67 -0.15 -5.93
N ALA A 262 22.29 -1.30 -6.24
CA ALA A 262 23.28 -1.43 -7.32
C ALA A 262 22.69 -1.20 -8.73
N LEU A 263 21.36 -1.42 -8.90
CA LEU A 263 20.68 -1.17 -10.18
C LEU A 263 20.24 0.30 -10.34
N MET A 264 20.08 1.03 -9.22
CA MET A 264 19.59 2.40 -9.22
C MET A 264 20.70 3.46 -9.21
N PHE A 265 21.92 3.09 -8.78
CA PHE A 265 23.13 3.93 -8.71
C PHE A 265 24.23 3.37 -9.62
#